data_1ad3ebb37d27efbf9b070498d7019350
#
_entry.id   1ad3ebb37d27efbf9b070498d7019350
#
_cell.length_a   1.000
_cell.length_b   1.000
_cell.length_c   1.000
_cell.angle_alpha   90.00
_cell.angle_beta   90.00
_cell.angle_gamma   90.00
#
_symmetry.space_group_name_H-M   'P 1'
#
loop_
_entity.id
_entity.type
_entity.pdbx_description
1 polymer ?
#
loop_
_entity_poly.entity_id
_entity_poly.type
_entity_poly.pdbx_seq_one_letter_code
_entity_poly.pdbx_strand_id
1 'polypeptide(L)'
;MSVSFNTIPSGVRVPLFYAEVDNSAAFTPSESTRSLLIGQMLDTGTAEAGKPVTVSTAVMAKQLFGRGSQLARMVAAYRTVDSFGYLVCIPLADAKNALAASAEVNFSGRATEAGTLSFYIGGSRVQVSVAEGAEAGVVAQALADAISLQKDLPVTAGAADAVCTITARNKGSLGNGILLALNLRGLINGEKTPMGLGIELAAMTGGTADPDIAAAVEAMGDEQYDFIGVPYSDAAVLEAFRTEMDDTSGRWSPFRQIYGHVYTAKRGDVNALKTFGNARNDQHCTIVGVEPELPTPIEEVLAAYLARTSVFISADPARPTQTGVLTGVMAAPSESRFTTTDRQTLLENGIATLTTTSGTVMIERAVTTYQRNSFGDADASYLDSETMHTLAYVLRRMKSLITTKYARHKLANDGTRYGAGQAIVTPSVIRGELVALYRQLELSGIVENADLFKQYLIVERNADNPNRLDVLFPPDLVNQLRIFAVLNQFRLQYAEE
;
A
#
# COMPACT_ATOMS: atom_id res chain seq x y z
N MET A 1 -0.15 -4.46 -44.98
CA MET A 1 -1.14 -5.27 -44.21
C MET A 1 -2.43 -5.28 -45.01
N SER A 2 -2.95 -6.44 -45.38
CA SER A 2 -4.28 -6.53 -46.01
C SER A 2 -5.31 -6.68 -44.91
N VAL A 3 -6.34 -5.83 -44.92
CA VAL A 3 -7.50 -5.98 -44.04
C VAL A 3 -8.25 -7.24 -44.47
N SER A 4 -8.47 -8.20 -43.55
CA SER A 4 -9.30 -9.37 -43.81
C SER A 4 -10.66 -9.18 -43.15
N PHE A 5 -11.72 -9.51 -43.88
CA PHE A 5 -13.09 -9.49 -43.37
C PHE A 5 -13.59 -10.91 -43.11
N ASN A 6 -14.34 -11.10 -42.05
CA ASN A 6 -14.89 -12.41 -41.65
C ASN A 6 -16.26 -12.70 -42.30
N THR A 7 -17.06 -11.66 -42.47
CA THR A 7 -18.44 -11.77 -42.96
C THR A 7 -18.67 -11.13 -44.32
N ILE A 8 -17.83 -10.19 -44.75
CA ILE A 8 -17.95 -9.59 -46.09
C ILE A 8 -17.27 -10.50 -47.12
N PRO A 9 -18.02 -11.09 -48.07
CA PRO A 9 -17.43 -11.98 -49.06
C PRO A 9 -16.45 -11.25 -50.00
N SER A 10 -15.34 -11.84 -50.28
CA SER A 10 -14.30 -11.27 -51.19
C SER A 10 -14.78 -11.08 -52.64
N GLY A 11 -15.89 -11.73 -53.03
CA GLY A 11 -16.43 -11.69 -54.39
C GLY A 11 -17.64 -10.78 -54.58
N VAL A 12 -17.91 -9.84 -53.65
CA VAL A 12 -19.05 -8.91 -53.75
C VAL A 12 -18.90 -8.04 -54.99
N ARG A 13 -19.96 -8.02 -55.84
CA ARG A 13 -20.02 -7.21 -57.09
C ARG A 13 -21.06 -6.11 -57.04
N VAL A 14 -21.91 -6.10 -56.04
CA VAL A 14 -22.91 -5.03 -55.85
C VAL A 14 -22.22 -3.82 -55.28
N PRO A 15 -22.27 -2.66 -55.97
CA PRO A 15 -21.66 -1.46 -55.43
C PRO A 15 -22.47 -1.01 -54.22
N LEU A 16 -21.84 -0.53 -53.19
CA LEU A 16 -22.28 0.31 -52.09
C LEU A 16 -21.43 0.03 -50.83
N PHE A 17 -21.88 0.52 -49.70
CA PHE A 17 -21.15 0.48 -48.43
C PHE A 17 -21.40 -0.87 -47.71
N TYR A 18 -20.32 -1.57 -47.38
CA TYR A 18 -20.34 -2.77 -46.56
C TYR A 18 -19.54 -2.52 -45.28
N ALA A 19 -20.13 -2.80 -44.14
CA ALA A 19 -19.49 -2.68 -42.83
C ALA A 19 -19.58 -4.01 -42.10
N GLU A 20 -18.48 -4.41 -41.51
CA GLU A 20 -18.40 -5.51 -40.56
C GLU A 20 -18.09 -4.94 -39.17
N VAL A 21 -18.83 -5.37 -38.16
CA VAL A 21 -18.58 -4.99 -36.77
C VAL A 21 -17.72 -6.09 -36.14
N ASP A 22 -16.50 -5.73 -35.82
CA ASP A 22 -15.58 -6.59 -35.07
C ASP A 22 -15.48 -6.08 -33.62
N ASN A 23 -15.93 -6.88 -32.68
CA ASN A 23 -15.86 -6.59 -31.25
C ASN A 23 -14.62 -7.20 -30.58
N SER A 24 -13.71 -7.80 -31.33
CA SER A 24 -12.51 -8.44 -30.77
C SER A 24 -11.58 -7.48 -30.02
N ALA A 25 -11.60 -6.19 -30.41
CA ALA A 25 -10.88 -5.12 -29.73
C ALA A 25 -11.75 -4.30 -28.76
N ALA A 26 -13.07 -4.53 -28.72
CA ALA A 26 -13.98 -3.76 -27.87
C ALA A 26 -13.89 -4.15 -26.40
N PHE A 27 -13.44 -5.36 -26.09
CA PHE A 27 -13.25 -5.85 -24.75
C PHE A 27 -11.76 -5.79 -24.40
N THR A 28 -11.30 -4.63 -23.97
CA THR A 28 -10.08 -4.57 -23.13
C THR A 28 -10.58 -4.91 -21.74
N PRO A 29 -10.27 -6.07 -21.16
CA PRO A 29 -10.58 -6.29 -19.76
C PRO A 29 -9.82 -5.21 -18.99
N SER A 30 -10.55 -4.29 -18.38
CA SER A 30 -10.03 -3.45 -17.32
C SER A 30 -9.74 -4.42 -16.19
N GLU A 31 -8.51 -4.86 -16.05
CA GLU A 31 -8.09 -5.64 -14.89
C GLU A 31 -8.25 -4.72 -13.69
N SER A 32 -9.33 -4.91 -12.94
CA SER A 32 -9.52 -4.18 -11.70
C SER A 32 -8.46 -4.64 -10.72
N THR A 33 -7.57 -3.73 -10.35
CA THR A 33 -6.58 -3.98 -9.31
C THR A 33 -7.27 -4.23 -7.97
N ARG A 34 -6.69 -5.10 -7.15
CA ARG A 34 -7.27 -5.49 -5.86
C ARG A 34 -6.31 -5.18 -4.72
N SER A 35 -6.83 -4.53 -3.69
CA SER A 35 -6.11 -4.31 -2.43
C SER A 35 -6.54 -5.35 -1.40
N LEU A 36 -5.58 -5.80 -0.60
CA LEU A 36 -5.77 -6.67 0.55
C LEU A 36 -5.29 -5.96 1.81
N LEU A 37 -6.12 -5.94 2.85
CA LEU A 37 -5.74 -5.55 4.20
C LEU A 37 -5.84 -6.76 5.13
N ILE A 38 -4.79 -7.00 5.88
CA ILE A 38 -4.74 -8.03 6.91
C ILE A 38 -4.65 -7.33 8.27
N GLY A 39 -5.46 -7.75 9.25
CA GLY A 39 -5.45 -7.13 10.57
C GLY A 39 -6.42 -7.78 11.54
N GLN A 40 -6.33 -7.39 12.81
CA GLN A 40 -7.12 -7.98 13.88
C GLN A 40 -8.56 -7.49 13.88
N MET A 41 -9.47 -8.42 14.08
CA MET A 41 -10.88 -8.18 14.41
C MET A 41 -11.11 -8.30 15.92
N LEU A 42 -12.29 -7.95 16.39
CA LEU A 42 -12.78 -8.23 17.74
C LEU A 42 -13.81 -9.37 17.69
N ASP A 43 -13.99 -10.06 18.80
CA ASP A 43 -14.99 -11.13 18.95
C ASP A 43 -16.43 -10.63 18.74
N THR A 44 -16.66 -9.31 18.80
CA THR A 44 -17.95 -8.68 18.50
C THR A 44 -18.24 -8.57 17.00
N GLY A 45 -17.26 -8.86 16.17
CA GLY A 45 -17.43 -8.90 14.71
C GLY A 45 -18.15 -10.17 14.25
N THR A 46 -18.72 -10.11 13.06
CA THR A 46 -19.49 -11.23 12.47
C THR A 46 -18.70 -12.02 11.42
N ALA A 47 -17.53 -11.54 11.01
CA ALA A 47 -16.66 -12.23 10.06
C ALA A 47 -15.99 -13.43 10.71
N GLU A 48 -15.62 -14.42 9.88
CA GLU A 48 -14.84 -15.56 10.30
C GLU A 48 -13.35 -15.25 10.17
N ALA A 49 -12.60 -15.39 11.27
CA ALA A 49 -11.16 -15.16 11.29
C ALA A 49 -10.43 -16.07 10.29
N GLY A 50 -9.45 -15.52 9.56
CA GLY A 50 -8.68 -16.23 8.55
C GLY A 50 -9.36 -16.37 7.19
N LYS A 51 -10.60 -15.89 7.00
CA LYS A 51 -11.27 -15.97 5.69
C LYS A 51 -11.31 -14.63 4.97
N PRO A 52 -10.90 -14.58 3.69
CA PRO A 52 -10.99 -13.36 2.89
C PRO A 52 -12.46 -12.90 2.74
N VAL A 53 -12.69 -11.62 2.93
CA VAL A 53 -14.02 -11.00 2.75
C VAL A 53 -13.89 -9.66 2.03
N THR A 54 -14.73 -9.43 1.04
CA THR A 54 -14.80 -8.14 0.32
C THR A 54 -15.52 -7.10 1.17
N VAL A 55 -14.92 -5.91 1.30
CA VAL A 55 -15.45 -4.84 2.14
C VAL A 55 -15.58 -3.56 1.33
N SER A 56 -16.80 -3.13 1.09
CA SER A 56 -17.07 -1.93 0.29
C SER A 56 -17.11 -0.62 1.09
N THR A 57 -17.46 -0.66 2.37
CA THR A 57 -17.63 0.54 3.19
C THR A 57 -17.05 0.38 4.60
N ALA A 58 -16.70 1.51 5.22
CA ALA A 58 -16.28 1.54 6.63
C ALA A 58 -17.40 1.08 7.60
N VAL A 59 -18.67 1.30 7.23
CA VAL A 59 -19.81 0.82 8.05
C VAL A 59 -19.88 -0.70 8.05
N MET A 60 -19.75 -1.32 6.87
CA MET A 60 -19.66 -2.78 6.73
C MET A 60 -18.48 -3.36 7.52
N ALA A 61 -17.31 -2.72 7.48
CA ALA A 61 -16.14 -3.15 8.24
C ALA A 61 -16.39 -3.17 9.75
N LYS A 62 -17.10 -2.18 10.30
CA LYS A 62 -17.45 -2.11 11.72
C LYS A 62 -18.38 -3.26 12.14
N GLN A 63 -19.26 -3.71 11.25
CA GLN A 63 -20.15 -4.87 11.50
C GLN A 63 -19.36 -6.18 11.42
N LEU A 64 -18.53 -6.33 10.37
CA LEU A 64 -17.78 -7.56 10.13
C LEU A 64 -16.67 -7.77 11.16
N PHE A 65 -15.94 -6.72 11.54
CA PHE A 65 -14.72 -6.86 12.34
C PHE A 65 -14.87 -6.34 13.78
N GLY A 66 -16.02 -5.77 14.14
CA GLY A 66 -16.26 -5.14 15.43
C GLY A 66 -15.81 -3.67 15.45
N ARG A 67 -16.63 -2.81 16.10
CA ARG A 67 -16.34 -1.37 16.23
C ARG A 67 -15.09 -1.13 17.07
N GLY A 68 -14.18 -0.32 16.53
CA GLY A 68 -12.91 0.02 17.18
C GLY A 68 -11.82 -1.05 17.01
N SER A 69 -12.09 -2.16 16.30
CA SER A 69 -11.05 -3.14 15.95
C SER A 69 -10.00 -2.52 15.04
N GLN A 70 -8.79 -3.08 15.06
CA GLN A 70 -7.69 -2.67 14.20
C GLN A 70 -8.12 -2.68 12.72
N LEU A 71 -8.65 -3.80 12.22
CA LEU A 71 -9.01 -3.95 10.81
C LEU A 71 -10.16 -3.02 10.41
N ALA A 72 -11.16 -2.78 11.28
CA ALA A 72 -12.24 -1.84 10.98
C ALA A 72 -11.72 -0.40 10.85
N ARG A 73 -10.74 0.00 11.67
CA ARG A 73 -10.09 1.31 11.59
C ARG A 73 -9.19 1.42 10.36
N MET A 74 -8.45 0.38 10.01
CA MET A 74 -7.68 0.30 8.76
C MET A 74 -8.57 0.49 7.54
N VAL A 75 -9.71 -0.20 7.48
CA VAL A 75 -10.68 -0.03 6.38
C VAL A 75 -11.24 1.40 6.36
N ALA A 76 -11.51 2.01 7.51
CA ALA A 76 -12.00 3.39 7.57
C ALA A 76 -10.94 4.38 7.03
N ALA A 77 -9.67 4.21 7.41
CA ALA A 77 -8.56 5.00 6.88
C ALA A 77 -8.37 4.78 5.37
N TYR A 78 -8.41 3.52 4.90
CA TYR A 78 -8.35 3.19 3.48
C TYR A 78 -9.47 3.89 2.70
N ARG A 79 -10.73 3.76 3.15
CA ARG A 79 -11.91 4.32 2.47
C ARG A 79 -11.97 5.85 2.49
N THR A 80 -11.28 6.50 3.40
CA THR A 80 -11.11 7.97 3.40
C THR A 80 -10.28 8.43 2.21
N VAL A 81 -9.38 7.61 1.71
CA VAL A 81 -8.48 7.90 0.57
C VAL A 81 -9.00 7.30 -0.73
N ASP A 82 -9.43 6.04 -0.71
CA ASP A 82 -9.98 5.30 -1.85
C ASP A 82 -11.40 4.80 -1.53
N SER A 83 -12.40 5.55 -2.01
CA SER A 83 -13.81 5.25 -1.74
C SER A 83 -14.37 4.09 -2.60
N PHE A 84 -13.76 3.76 -3.74
CA PHE A 84 -14.32 2.87 -4.76
C PHE A 84 -13.47 1.64 -5.10
N GLY A 85 -12.18 1.63 -4.74
CA GLY A 85 -11.26 0.52 -5.05
C GLY A 85 -11.75 -0.83 -4.51
N TYR A 86 -11.37 -1.90 -5.19
CA TYR A 86 -11.73 -3.26 -4.76
C TYR A 86 -10.86 -3.64 -3.57
N LEU A 87 -11.48 -3.75 -2.40
CA LEU A 87 -10.81 -4.06 -1.15
C LEU A 87 -11.29 -5.40 -0.58
N VAL A 88 -10.33 -6.27 -0.35
CA VAL A 88 -10.49 -7.52 0.40
C VAL A 88 -9.82 -7.37 1.76
N CYS A 89 -10.38 -7.99 2.77
CA CYS A 89 -9.79 -8.04 4.10
C CYS A 89 -9.67 -9.50 4.57
N ILE A 90 -8.57 -9.83 5.23
CA ILE A 90 -8.42 -11.08 5.98
C ILE A 90 -8.37 -10.73 7.47
N PRO A 91 -9.47 -10.97 8.21
CA PRO A 91 -9.51 -10.71 9.64
C PRO A 91 -8.72 -11.75 10.42
N LEU A 92 -7.98 -11.31 11.41
CA LEU A 92 -7.23 -12.16 12.35
C LEU A 92 -7.86 -12.07 13.73
N ALA A 93 -7.98 -13.19 14.43
CA ALA A 93 -8.27 -13.20 15.84
C ALA A 93 -7.02 -12.79 16.65
N ASP A 94 -7.23 -12.25 17.84
CA ASP A 94 -6.14 -12.04 18.78
C ASP A 94 -5.45 -13.37 19.11
N ALA A 95 -4.12 -13.39 19.27
CA ALA A 95 -3.40 -14.60 19.66
C ALA A 95 -3.85 -15.08 21.05
N LYS A 96 -3.86 -16.41 21.26
CA LYS A 96 -4.41 -17.01 22.50
C LYS A 96 -3.77 -16.49 23.78
N ASN A 97 -2.46 -16.21 23.73
CA ASN A 97 -1.68 -15.74 24.89
C ASN A 97 -1.39 -14.23 24.80
N ALA A 98 -2.07 -13.51 23.93
CA ALA A 98 -1.85 -12.10 23.75
C ALA A 98 -2.38 -11.29 24.94
N LEU A 99 -1.62 -10.25 25.29
CA LEU A 99 -2.01 -9.23 26.26
C LEU A 99 -2.32 -7.93 25.55
N ALA A 100 -3.31 -7.21 26.05
CA ALA A 100 -3.62 -5.88 25.57
C ALA A 100 -2.66 -4.85 26.20
N ALA A 101 -2.25 -3.87 25.40
CA ALA A 101 -1.52 -2.72 25.96
C ALA A 101 -2.44 -1.89 26.85
N SER A 102 -1.88 -1.29 27.90
CA SER A 102 -2.61 -0.38 28.79
C SER A 102 -1.73 0.79 29.22
N ALA A 103 -2.39 1.87 29.63
CA ALA A 103 -1.76 3.05 30.21
C ALA A 103 -2.64 3.62 31.32
N GLU A 104 -2.01 4.25 32.29
CA GLU A 104 -2.68 4.99 33.35
C GLU A 104 -2.57 6.48 33.10
N VAL A 105 -3.68 7.18 33.31
CA VAL A 105 -3.76 8.65 33.31
C VAL A 105 -4.08 9.05 34.75
N ASN A 106 -3.09 9.62 35.43
CA ASN A 106 -3.19 9.97 36.83
C ASN A 106 -3.61 11.47 36.96
N PHE A 107 -4.72 11.68 37.60
CA PHE A 107 -5.23 13.03 37.90
C PHE A 107 -4.89 13.43 39.30
N SER A 108 -4.62 14.72 39.51
CA SER A 108 -4.36 15.28 40.84
C SER A 108 -4.92 16.71 40.94
N GLY A 109 -5.10 17.17 42.16
CA GLY A 109 -5.61 18.53 42.45
C GLY A 109 -7.10 18.66 42.21
N ARG A 110 -7.52 19.94 42.07
CA ARG A 110 -8.91 20.35 41.89
C ARG A 110 -8.97 21.50 40.87
N ALA A 111 -9.88 21.45 39.94
CA ALA A 111 -10.04 22.53 38.96
C ALA A 111 -10.42 23.84 39.63
N THR A 112 -9.65 24.89 39.38
CA THR A 112 -9.91 26.24 39.88
C THR A 112 -10.67 27.13 38.89
N GLU A 113 -10.84 26.63 37.66
CA GLU A 113 -11.64 27.25 36.60
C GLU A 113 -12.42 26.19 35.83
N ALA A 114 -13.56 26.56 35.27
CA ALA A 114 -14.26 25.72 34.30
C ALA A 114 -13.53 25.71 32.97
N GLY A 115 -13.55 24.57 32.27
CA GLY A 115 -12.87 24.43 30.95
C GLY A 115 -13.16 23.12 30.26
N THR A 116 -12.48 22.90 29.15
CA THR A 116 -12.57 21.67 28.40
C THR A 116 -11.19 21.02 28.33
N LEU A 117 -11.06 19.78 28.83
CA LEU A 117 -9.88 18.98 28.66
C LEU A 117 -9.91 18.32 27.24
N SER A 118 -8.90 18.58 26.43
CA SER A 118 -8.72 17.96 25.12
C SER A 118 -7.73 16.82 25.22
N PHE A 119 -8.23 15.59 25.25
CA PHE A 119 -7.44 14.35 25.31
C PHE A 119 -7.39 13.69 23.95
N TYR A 120 -6.23 13.17 23.55
CA TYR A 120 -6.03 12.55 22.24
C TYR A 120 -5.61 11.10 22.39
N ILE A 121 -6.24 10.23 21.62
CA ILE A 121 -5.96 8.80 21.54
C ILE A 121 -5.75 8.43 20.07
N GLY A 122 -4.53 8.09 19.70
CA GLY A 122 -4.21 7.79 18.30
C GLY A 122 -4.61 8.94 17.35
N GLY A 123 -4.40 10.20 17.75
CA GLY A 123 -4.79 11.38 16.98
C GLY A 123 -6.28 11.75 17.04
N SER A 124 -7.13 10.88 17.57
CA SER A 124 -8.57 11.16 17.75
C SER A 124 -8.83 11.94 19.02
N ARG A 125 -9.53 13.10 18.90
CA ARG A 125 -9.79 13.97 20.04
C ARG A 125 -11.01 13.50 20.84
N VAL A 126 -10.81 13.35 22.15
CA VAL A 126 -11.86 13.17 23.17
C VAL A 126 -11.94 14.45 24.01
N GLN A 127 -13.12 15.06 24.13
CA GLN A 127 -13.34 16.27 24.91
C GLN A 127 -14.10 15.95 26.18
N VAL A 128 -13.60 16.49 27.30
CA VAL A 128 -14.21 16.35 28.61
C VAL A 128 -14.49 17.73 29.17
N SER A 129 -15.74 18.03 29.51
CA SER A 129 -16.11 19.25 30.20
C SER A 129 -15.71 19.14 31.67
N VAL A 130 -15.00 20.13 32.18
CA VAL A 130 -14.53 20.21 33.56
C VAL A 130 -15.19 21.45 34.20
N ALA A 131 -15.96 21.24 35.26
CA ALA A 131 -16.54 22.32 36.03
C ALA A 131 -15.51 22.93 37.01
N GLU A 132 -15.66 24.21 37.36
CA GLU A 132 -14.91 24.79 38.48
C GLU A 132 -15.20 23.99 39.75
N GLY A 133 -14.16 23.67 40.50
CA GLY A 133 -14.26 22.89 41.72
C GLY A 133 -14.28 21.36 41.50
N ALA A 134 -14.18 20.87 40.25
CA ALA A 134 -14.15 19.43 39.98
C ALA A 134 -12.92 18.80 40.60
N GLU A 135 -13.11 17.71 41.36
CA GLU A 135 -12.06 16.92 41.97
C GLU A 135 -11.44 15.96 40.90
N ALA A 136 -10.19 15.58 41.10
CA ALA A 136 -9.43 14.69 40.20
C ALA A 136 -10.19 13.43 39.81
N GLY A 137 -10.82 12.73 40.77
CA GLY A 137 -11.58 11.51 40.49
C GLY A 137 -12.83 11.73 39.64
N VAL A 138 -13.47 12.87 39.73
CA VAL A 138 -14.63 13.24 38.89
C VAL A 138 -14.17 13.42 37.45
N VAL A 139 -12.99 14.04 37.23
CA VAL A 139 -12.43 14.25 35.89
C VAL A 139 -11.95 12.94 35.28
N ALA A 140 -11.33 12.05 36.09
CA ALA A 140 -10.92 10.71 35.67
C ALA A 140 -12.12 9.88 35.17
N GLN A 141 -13.23 9.89 35.93
CA GLN A 141 -14.47 9.20 35.55
C GLN A 141 -15.06 9.79 34.27
N ALA A 142 -15.13 11.14 34.20
CA ALA A 142 -15.64 11.81 33.00
C ALA A 142 -14.82 11.51 31.73
N LEU A 143 -13.48 11.35 31.85
CA LEU A 143 -12.64 10.92 30.74
C LEU A 143 -12.98 9.48 30.33
N ALA A 144 -13.10 8.56 31.29
CA ALA A 144 -13.45 7.15 31.00
C ALA A 144 -14.83 7.04 30.32
N ASP A 145 -15.82 7.83 30.78
CA ASP A 145 -17.15 7.88 30.17
C ASP A 145 -17.12 8.45 28.75
N ALA A 146 -16.38 9.54 28.53
CA ALA A 146 -16.22 10.13 27.19
C ALA A 146 -15.54 9.20 26.19
N ILE A 147 -14.53 8.43 26.62
CA ILE A 147 -13.89 7.38 25.79
C ILE A 147 -14.90 6.28 25.50
N SER A 148 -15.67 5.83 26.48
CA SER A 148 -16.63 4.73 26.35
C SER A 148 -17.77 5.05 25.40
N LEU A 149 -18.13 6.32 25.22
CA LEU A 149 -19.11 6.78 24.23
C LEU A 149 -18.58 6.67 22.79
N GLN A 150 -17.28 6.80 22.59
CA GLN A 150 -16.64 6.73 21.26
C GLN A 150 -16.24 5.28 20.93
N LYS A 151 -17.19 4.47 20.52
CA LYS A 151 -17.01 3.03 20.24
C LYS A 151 -15.98 2.70 19.16
N ASP A 152 -15.63 3.67 18.31
CA ASP A 152 -14.71 3.48 17.19
C ASP A 152 -13.23 3.73 17.57
N LEU A 153 -12.97 4.21 18.79
CA LEU A 153 -11.61 4.35 19.31
C LEU A 153 -10.91 2.99 19.48
N PRO A 154 -9.58 2.95 19.32
CA PRO A 154 -8.78 1.73 19.48
C PRO A 154 -8.72 1.20 20.92
N VAL A 155 -9.31 1.90 21.85
CA VAL A 155 -9.19 1.61 23.30
C VAL A 155 -10.55 1.57 23.97
N THR A 156 -10.54 1.00 25.18
CA THR A 156 -11.57 1.14 26.22
C THR A 156 -10.96 1.88 27.41
N ALA A 157 -11.79 2.42 28.31
CA ALA A 157 -11.30 3.05 29.52
C ALA A 157 -12.19 2.70 30.72
N GLY A 158 -11.58 2.68 31.89
CA GLY A 158 -12.24 2.57 33.18
C GLY A 158 -11.56 3.51 34.19
N ALA A 159 -12.29 4.01 35.16
CA ALA A 159 -11.73 4.88 36.22
C ALA A 159 -11.90 4.25 37.60
N ALA A 160 -10.89 4.45 38.42
CA ALA A 160 -10.89 4.10 39.84
C ALA A 160 -10.20 5.27 40.58
N ASP A 161 -10.89 5.85 41.55
CA ASP A 161 -10.41 7.05 42.26
C ASP A 161 -9.99 8.16 41.27
N ALA A 162 -8.76 8.62 41.34
CA ALA A 162 -8.20 9.65 40.46
C ALA A 162 -7.37 9.09 39.27
N VAL A 163 -7.52 7.80 38.94
CA VAL A 163 -6.81 7.13 37.89
C VAL A 163 -7.79 6.66 36.80
N CYS A 164 -7.53 7.05 35.53
CA CYS A 164 -8.22 6.51 34.37
C CYS A 164 -7.29 5.51 33.67
N THR A 165 -7.63 4.23 33.67
CA THR A 165 -6.91 3.17 32.98
C THR A 165 -7.46 3.03 31.55
N ILE A 166 -6.58 3.20 30.57
CA ILE A 166 -6.88 3.06 29.15
C ILE A 166 -6.31 1.74 28.67
N THR A 167 -7.13 0.91 28.00
CA THR A 167 -6.72 -0.42 27.53
C THR A 167 -7.04 -0.57 26.05
N ALA A 168 -6.07 -1.06 25.25
CA ALA A 168 -6.26 -1.35 23.83
C ALA A 168 -7.36 -2.42 23.63
N ARG A 169 -8.20 -2.24 22.59
CA ARG A 169 -9.26 -3.22 22.29
C ARG A 169 -8.72 -4.52 21.72
N ASN A 170 -7.79 -4.43 20.76
CA ASN A 170 -7.06 -5.60 20.29
C ASN A 170 -5.83 -5.85 21.17
N LYS A 171 -5.54 -7.11 21.39
CA LYS A 171 -4.33 -7.54 22.08
C LYS A 171 -3.15 -7.53 21.10
N GLY A 172 -1.92 -7.58 21.61
CA GLY A 172 -0.72 -7.60 20.76
C GLY A 172 0.15 -6.36 20.89
N SER A 173 1.31 -6.41 20.26
CA SER A 173 2.36 -5.39 20.39
C SER A 173 1.98 -4.03 19.77
N LEU A 174 1.12 -4.00 18.76
CA LEU A 174 0.72 -2.77 18.08
C LEU A 174 -0.04 -1.80 19.00
N GLY A 175 -0.74 -2.32 20.02
CA GLY A 175 -1.38 -1.51 21.06
C GLY A 175 -0.41 -0.58 21.79
N ASN A 176 0.86 -0.99 21.95
CA ASN A 176 1.90 -0.16 22.58
C ASN A 176 2.20 1.12 21.79
N GLY A 177 1.90 1.14 20.49
CA GLY A 177 2.10 2.29 19.60
C GLY A 177 0.94 3.28 19.56
N ILE A 178 -0.12 3.08 20.33
CA ILE A 178 -1.23 4.04 20.43
C ILE A 178 -0.77 5.23 21.27
N LEU A 179 -0.58 6.39 20.62
CA LEU A 179 -0.13 7.59 21.30
C LEU A 179 -1.28 8.26 22.07
N LEU A 180 -1.00 8.61 23.31
CA LEU A 180 -1.85 9.42 24.17
C LEU A 180 -1.25 10.82 24.30
N ALA A 181 -2.04 11.86 24.16
CA ALA A 181 -1.57 13.24 24.28
C ALA A 181 -2.65 14.15 24.87
N LEU A 182 -2.20 15.26 25.45
CA LEU A 182 -3.03 16.35 25.91
C LEU A 182 -2.83 17.57 25.02
N ASN A 183 -3.92 18.26 24.71
CA ASN A 183 -3.88 19.58 24.07
C ASN A 183 -3.02 19.63 22.79
N LEU A 184 -3.09 18.61 21.96
CA LEU A 184 -2.19 18.40 20.81
C LEU A 184 -2.22 19.56 19.80
N ARG A 185 -3.32 20.30 19.72
CA ARG A 185 -3.44 21.47 18.84
C ARG A 185 -2.94 22.76 19.49
N GLY A 186 -2.62 22.72 20.80
CA GLY A 186 -2.01 23.82 21.53
C GLY A 186 -2.92 25.00 21.83
N LEU A 187 -2.37 25.95 22.59
CA LEU A 187 -3.07 27.12 23.06
C LEU A 187 -3.64 28.00 21.95
N ILE A 188 -2.99 28.08 20.80
CA ILE A 188 -3.48 28.88 19.65
C ILE A 188 -4.83 28.35 19.15
N ASN A 189 -5.10 27.06 19.32
CA ASN A 189 -6.39 26.45 18.98
C ASN A 189 -7.33 26.30 20.19
N GLY A 190 -7.05 27.00 21.28
CA GLY A 190 -7.89 27.04 22.48
C GLY A 190 -7.80 25.80 23.36
N GLU A 191 -6.79 24.96 23.17
CA GLU A 191 -6.60 23.73 23.95
C GLU A 191 -5.65 24.02 25.13
N LYS A 192 -6.18 23.93 26.33
CA LYS A 192 -5.41 24.00 27.59
C LYS A 192 -6.04 23.11 28.65
N THR A 193 -5.24 22.58 29.54
CA THR A 193 -5.72 21.91 30.74
C THR A 193 -6.30 22.95 31.70
N PRO A 194 -7.52 22.75 32.26
CA PRO A 194 -8.07 23.67 33.27
C PRO A 194 -7.12 23.81 34.45
N MET A 195 -6.99 25.05 34.96
CA MET A 195 -6.07 25.34 36.05
C MET A 195 -6.43 24.57 37.32
N GLY A 196 -5.43 24.21 38.10
CA GLY A 196 -5.58 23.46 39.35
C GLY A 196 -5.59 21.94 39.19
N LEU A 197 -5.72 21.42 37.95
CA LEU A 197 -5.59 20.00 37.67
C LEU A 197 -4.16 19.67 37.23
N GLY A 198 -3.56 18.67 37.88
CA GLY A 198 -2.37 17.97 37.41
C GLY A 198 -2.77 16.68 36.66
N ILE A 199 -2.14 16.41 35.51
CA ILE A 199 -2.40 15.20 34.71
C ILE A 199 -1.05 14.61 34.28
N GLU A 200 -0.83 13.36 34.69
CA GLU A 200 0.33 12.58 34.29
C GLU A 200 -0.10 11.47 33.34
N LEU A 201 0.52 11.41 32.17
CA LEU A 201 0.25 10.41 31.13
C LEU A 201 1.34 9.35 31.11
N ALA A 202 0.99 8.09 31.28
CA ALA A 202 1.86 6.97 30.95
C ALA A 202 1.73 6.62 29.45
N ALA A 203 2.79 6.09 28.86
CA ALA A 203 2.71 5.49 27.54
C ALA A 203 1.97 4.15 27.58
N MET A 204 1.30 3.81 26.49
CA MET A 204 0.70 2.49 26.32
C MET A 204 1.81 1.41 26.31
N THR A 205 1.69 0.41 27.16
CA THR A 205 2.69 -0.67 27.32
C THR A 205 2.01 -2.01 27.67
N GLY A 206 2.78 -3.10 27.66
CA GLY A 206 2.32 -4.43 28.09
C GLY A 206 1.59 -5.23 27.01
N GLY A 207 1.38 -4.67 25.83
CA GLY A 207 0.87 -5.42 24.68
C GLY A 207 1.90 -6.42 24.16
N THR A 208 1.51 -7.70 24.06
CA THR A 208 2.41 -8.78 23.64
C THR A 208 1.69 -9.82 22.80
N ALA A 209 2.46 -10.59 22.02
CA ALA A 209 1.99 -11.71 21.21
C ALA A 209 1.02 -11.28 20.08
N ASP A 210 1.58 -10.90 18.96
CA ASP A 210 0.81 -10.59 17.74
C ASP A 210 0.23 -11.88 17.11
N PRO A 211 -0.83 -11.76 16.28
CA PRO A 211 -1.42 -12.90 15.59
C PRO A 211 -0.44 -13.63 14.66
N ASP A 212 -0.61 -14.94 14.56
CA ASP A 212 0.10 -15.73 13.54
C ASP A 212 -0.41 -15.37 12.14
N ILE A 213 0.53 -14.98 11.27
CA ILE A 213 0.23 -14.57 9.90
C ILE A 213 0.14 -15.74 8.93
N ALA A 214 0.64 -16.92 9.29
CA ALA A 214 0.73 -18.06 8.37
C ALA A 214 -0.64 -18.45 7.80
N ALA A 215 -1.67 -18.48 8.65
CA ALA A 215 -3.04 -18.78 8.22
C ALA A 215 -3.61 -17.71 7.26
N ALA A 216 -3.21 -16.45 7.41
CA ALA A 216 -3.62 -15.39 6.50
C ALA A 216 -2.92 -15.48 5.15
N VAL A 217 -1.63 -15.83 5.13
CA VAL A 217 -0.87 -16.07 3.89
C VAL A 217 -1.46 -17.26 3.15
N GLU A 218 -1.77 -18.37 3.83
CA GLU A 218 -2.45 -19.52 3.22
C GLU A 218 -3.82 -19.16 2.66
N ALA A 219 -4.60 -18.36 3.38
CA ALA A 219 -5.93 -17.91 2.96
C ALA A 219 -5.92 -17.00 1.73
N MET A 220 -4.78 -16.38 1.38
CA MET A 220 -4.66 -15.61 0.14
C MET A 220 -4.79 -16.51 -1.10
N GLY A 221 -4.44 -17.78 -1.02
CA GLY A 221 -4.54 -18.75 -2.10
C GLY A 221 -3.94 -18.25 -3.42
N ASP A 222 -4.57 -18.60 -4.53
CA ASP A 222 -4.19 -18.15 -5.88
C ASP A 222 -4.99 -16.92 -6.37
N GLU A 223 -5.64 -16.20 -5.45
CA GLU A 223 -6.30 -14.95 -5.79
C GLU A 223 -5.30 -13.82 -6.02
N GLN A 224 -5.59 -12.98 -7.02
CA GLN A 224 -4.75 -11.83 -7.37
C GLN A 224 -4.97 -10.69 -6.36
N TYR A 225 -3.89 -10.26 -5.70
CA TYR A 225 -3.85 -9.05 -4.87
C TYR A 225 -2.66 -8.19 -5.31
N ASP A 226 -2.94 -7.00 -5.81
CA ASP A 226 -1.91 -6.09 -6.33
C ASP A 226 -1.21 -5.34 -5.21
N PHE A 227 -1.97 -4.97 -4.17
CA PHE A 227 -1.50 -4.20 -3.03
C PHE A 227 -1.88 -4.93 -1.75
N ILE A 228 -0.89 -5.38 -0.99
CA ILE A 228 -1.07 -6.18 0.22
C ILE A 228 -0.58 -5.37 1.42
N GLY A 229 -1.48 -4.97 2.31
CA GLY A 229 -1.18 -4.20 3.52
C GLY A 229 -1.19 -5.07 4.77
N VAL A 230 -0.04 -5.12 5.47
CA VAL A 230 0.17 -5.90 6.70
C VAL A 230 0.75 -5.00 7.79
N PRO A 231 0.07 -4.79 8.92
CA PRO A 231 0.53 -3.85 9.95
C PRO A 231 1.69 -4.39 10.80
N TYR A 232 1.97 -5.68 10.71
CA TYR A 232 3.05 -6.33 11.45
C TYR A 232 4.34 -6.30 10.64
N SER A 233 5.44 -5.91 11.28
CA SER A 233 6.75 -5.76 10.63
C SER A 233 7.87 -6.57 11.31
N ASP A 234 7.53 -7.56 12.14
CA ASP A 234 8.50 -8.46 12.73
C ASP A 234 9.15 -9.36 11.67
N ALA A 235 10.29 -9.99 12.04
CA ALA A 235 11.08 -10.76 11.10
C ALA A 235 10.34 -11.97 10.53
N ALA A 236 9.50 -12.63 11.35
CA ALA A 236 8.77 -13.83 10.93
C ALA A 236 7.68 -13.48 9.91
N VAL A 237 6.94 -12.40 10.15
CA VAL A 237 5.93 -11.90 9.21
C VAL A 237 6.56 -11.51 7.87
N LEU A 238 7.64 -10.74 7.88
CA LEU A 238 8.30 -10.30 6.65
C LEU A 238 8.90 -11.47 5.87
N GLU A 239 9.43 -12.49 6.56
CA GLU A 239 9.97 -13.70 5.92
C GLU A 239 8.85 -14.57 5.31
N ALA A 240 7.69 -14.67 5.97
CA ALA A 240 6.53 -15.37 5.42
C ALA A 240 6.07 -14.73 4.11
N PHE A 241 5.97 -13.39 4.07
CA PHE A 241 5.62 -12.68 2.85
C PHE A 241 6.73 -12.73 1.80
N ARG A 242 8.00 -12.67 2.16
CA ARG A 242 9.11 -12.84 1.21
C ARG A 242 9.03 -14.20 0.51
N THR A 243 8.70 -15.25 1.25
CA THR A 243 8.51 -16.59 0.70
C THR A 243 7.28 -16.66 -0.21
N GLU A 244 6.15 -16.08 0.21
CA GLU A 244 4.91 -16.07 -0.58
C GLU A 244 5.08 -15.26 -1.88
N MET A 245 5.87 -14.19 -1.87
CA MET A 245 6.09 -13.33 -3.04
C MET A 245 7.26 -13.78 -3.94
N ASP A 246 8.01 -14.79 -3.56
CA ASP A 246 9.25 -15.23 -4.22
C ASP A 246 9.11 -15.45 -5.74
N ASP A 247 10.18 -15.12 -6.49
CA ASP A 247 10.23 -15.19 -7.95
C ASP A 247 10.36 -16.64 -8.47
N THR A 248 10.74 -17.59 -7.64
CA THR A 248 11.00 -18.98 -8.02
C THR A 248 9.80 -19.89 -7.75
N SER A 249 9.20 -19.76 -6.56
CA SER A 249 8.14 -20.65 -6.09
C SER A 249 6.89 -19.90 -5.58
N GLY A 250 7.02 -18.61 -5.29
CA GLY A 250 5.96 -17.75 -4.78
C GLY A 250 5.02 -17.20 -5.87
N ARG A 251 4.37 -16.10 -5.54
CA ARG A 251 3.36 -15.45 -6.40
C ARG A 251 3.95 -14.89 -7.70
N TRP A 252 5.22 -14.48 -7.68
CA TRP A 252 5.93 -13.99 -8.86
C TRP A 252 6.54 -15.12 -9.71
N SER A 253 6.47 -16.37 -9.25
CA SER A 253 7.02 -17.50 -9.99
C SER A 253 6.38 -17.69 -11.37
N PRO A 254 7.10 -18.31 -12.32
CA PRO A 254 6.58 -18.61 -13.66
C PRO A 254 5.32 -19.48 -13.66
N PHE A 255 5.08 -20.24 -12.59
CA PHE A 255 3.93 -21.14 -12.49
C PHE A 255 2.68 -20.45 -11.95
N ARG A 256 2.81 -19.50 -11.00
CA ARG A 256 1.66 -18.80 -10.42
C ARG A 256 1.31 -17.54 -11.19
N GLN A 257 2.25 -16.63 -11.43
CA GLN A 257 2.06 -15.36 -12.18
C GLN A 257 0.89 -14.52 -11.65
N ILE A 258 0.78 -14.43 -10.33
CA ILE A 258 -0.22 -13.64 -9.61
C ILE A 258 0.47 -12.49 -8.86
N TYR A 259 1.09 -11.63 -9.63
CA TYR A 259 1.94 -10.53 -9.18
C TYR A 259 1.25 -9.63 -8.15
N GLY A 260 2.01 -9.10 -7.21
CA GLY A 260 1.56 -8.16 -6.21
C GLY A 260 2.74 -7.56 -5.47
N HIS A 261 2.48 -6.67 -4.49
CA HIS A 261 3.50 -6.03 -3.67
C HIS A 261 3.03 -5.87 -2.23
N VAL A 262 3.90 -6.11 -1.27
CA VAL A 262 3.62 -6.03 0.17
C VAL A 262 4.01 -4.67 0.71
N TYR A 263 3.12 -4.08 1.48
CA TYR A 263 3.33 -2.84 2.19
C TYR A 263 3.17 -3.05 3.68
N THR A 264 4.13 -2.57 4.45
CA THR A 264 4.04 -2.49 5.89
C THR A 264 4.55 -1.13 6.37
N ALA A 265 4.37 -0.83 7.64
CA ALA A 265 4.87 0.40 8.23
C ALA A 265 5.59 0.09 9.54
N LYS A 266 6.61 0.90 9.85
CA LYS A 266 7.35 0.78 11.09
C LYS A 266 7.61 2.15 11.71
N ARG A 267 7.23 2.27 12.98
CA ARG A 267 7.50 3.46 13.79
C ARG A 267 8.86 3.34 14.45
N GLY A 268 9.64 4.41 14.45
CA GLY A 268 10.93 4.43 15.13
C GLY A 268 11.72 5.70 14.84
N ASP A 269 12.81 5.91 15.57
CA ASP A 269 13.81 6.92 15.22
C ASP A 269 14.62 6.49 13.99
N VAL A 270 15.41 7.43 13.46
CA VAL A 270 16.21 7.21 12.24
C VAL A 270 17.17 6.02 12.37
N ASN A 271 17.82 5.86 13.53
CA ASN A 271 18.82 4.81 13.73
C ASN A 271 18.15 3.42 13.81
N ALA A 272 17.02 3.32 14.49
CA ALA A 272 16.23 2.10 14.59
C ALA A 272 15.69 1.67 13.21
N LEU A 273 15.13 2.62 12.45
CA LEU A 273 14.60 2.37 11.11
C LEU A 273 15.73 2.04 10.12
N LYS A 274 16.85 2.73 10.15
CA LYS A 274 18.04 2.43 9.35
C LYS A 274 18.55 1.02 9.60
N THR A 275 18.73 0.66 10.88
CA THR A 275 19.19 -0.68 11.27
C THR A 275 18.22 -1.75 10.79
N PHE A 276 16.93 -1.49 10.90
CA PHE A 276 15.88 -2.38 10.47
C PHE A 276 15.87 -2.56 8.94
N GLY A 277 16.00 -1.47 8.17
CA GLY A 277 16.04 -1.50 6.71
C GLY A 277 17.28 -2.23 6.18
N ASN A 278 18.46 -1.96 6.75
CA ASN A 278 19.72 -2.64 6.37
C ASN A 278 19.69 -4.16 6.57
N ALA A 279 18.84 -4.67 7.43
CA ALA A 279 18.68 -6.11 7.65
C ALA A 279 17.76 -6.77 6.60
N ARG A 280 17.28 -6.00 5.61
CA ARG A 280 16.31 -6.43 4.59
C ARG A 280 16.89 -6.28 3.19
N ASN A 281 16.44 -7.14 2.29
CA ASN A 281 16.75 -7.07 0.86
C ASN A 281 15.67 -7.84 0.10
N ASP A 282 14.56 -7.17 -0.21
CA ASP A 282 13.39 -7.77 -0.84
C ASP A 282 12.72 -6.75 -1.78
N GLN A 283 12.66 -7.07 -3.06
CA GLN A 283 12.04 -6.24 -4.09
C GLN A 283 10.51 -6.21 -4.01
N HIS A 284 9.90 -7.16 -3.32
CA HIS A 284 8.45 -7.29 -3.21
C HIS A 284 7.86 -6.65 -1.96
N CYS A 285 8.69 -5.95 -1.16
CA CYS A 285 8.26 -5.36 0.09
C CYS A 285 8.69 -3.89 0.21
N THR A 286 7.75 -3.02 0.55
CA THR A 286 7.97 -1.62 0.92
C THR A 286 7.64 -1.42 2.41
N ILE A 287 8.58 -0.86 3.16
CA ILE A 287 8.43 -0.53 4.57
C ILE A 287 8.37 0.98 4.73
N VAL A 288 7.22 1.50 5.15
CA VAL A 288 7.03 2.93 5.39
C VAL A 288 7.58 3.30 6.76
N GLY A 289 8.61 4.15 6.80
CA GLY A 289 9.14 4.72 8.05
C GLY A 289 8.22 5.82 8.59
N VAL A 290 7.85 5.70 9.86
CA VAL A 290 6.96 6.64 10.54
C VAL A 290 7.65 7.23 11.75
N GLU A 291 7.56 8.56 11.89
CA GLU A 291 8.14 9.29 13.02
C GLU A 291 7.60 8.77 14.36
N PRO A 292 8.43 8.76 15.44
CA PRO A 292 8.03 8.26 16.76
C PRO A 292 6.76 8.90 17.30
N GLU A 293 6.61 10.21 17.11
CA GLU A 293 5.51 11.00 17.68
C GLU A 293 4.37 11.31 16.69
N LEU A 294 4.32 10.63 15.55
CA LEU A 294 3.17 10.76 14.64
C LEU A 294 1.92 10.21 15.34
N PRO A 295 0.86 11.04 15.57
CA PRO A 295 -0.26 10.65 16.42
C PRO A 295 -1.10 9.50 15.88
N THR A 296 -1.30 9.42 14.56
CA THR A 296 -2.13 8.39 13.94
C THR A 296 -1.54 6.99 14.16
N PRO A 297 -2.33 5.99 14.54
CA PRO A 297 -1.88 4.61 14.65
C PRO A 297 -1.23 4.11 13.35
N ILE A 298 -0.16 3.34 13.49
CA ILE A 298 0.67 2.93 12.35
C ILE A 298 -0.10 2.10 11.31
N GLU A 299 -1.03 1.28 11.75
CA GLU A 299 -1.90 0.47 10.91
C GLU A 299 -2.87 1.34 10.07
N GLU A 300 -3.30 2.48 10.60
CA GLU A 300 -4.14 3.43 9.87
C GLU A 300 -3.30 4.25 8.86
N VAL A 301 -2.06 4.61 9.22
CA VAL A 301 -1.09 5.22 8.29
C VAL A 301 -0.82 4.29 7.12
N LEU A 302 -0.55 3.01 7.40
CA LEU A 302 -0.36 1.98 6.38
C LEU A 302 -1.58 1.86 5.45
N ALA A 303 -2.78 1.80 6.01
CA ALA A 303 -4.00 1.66 5.22
C ALA A 303 -4.25 2.88 4.31
N ALA A 304 -4.00 4.09 4.80
CA ALA A 304 -4.07 5.31 3.99
C ALA A 304 -2.99 5.35 2.90
N TYR A 305 -1.77 4.91 3.22
CA TYR A 305 -0.66 4.78 2.27
C TYR A 305 -1.00 3.79 1.14
N LEU A 306 -1.46 2.59 1.52
CA LEU A 306 -1.87 1.55 0.57
C LEU A 306 -2.98 2.05 -0.36
N ALA A 307 -4.00 2.71 0.20
CA ALA A 307 -5.10 3.28 -0.58
C ALA A 307 -4.62 4.34 -1.57
N ARG A 308 -3.72 5.24 -1.16
CA ARG A 308 -3.17 6.26 -2.06
C ARG A 308 -2.33 5.64 -3.16
N THR A 309 -1.49 4.68 -2.82
CA THR A 309 -0.69 3.91 -3.78
C THR A 309 -1.59 3.17 -4.77
N SER A 310 -2.63 2.49 -4.29
CA SER A 310 -3.55 1.76 -5.17
C SER A 310 -4.26 2.67 -6.17
N VAL A 311 -4.72 3.85 -5.75
CA VAL A 311 -5.36 4.85 -6.64
C VAL A 311 -4.39 5.31 -7.73
N PHE A 312 -3.14 5.62 -7.36
CA PHE A 312 -2.17 6.16 -8.31
C PHE A 312 -1.68 5.09 -9.31
N ILE A 313 -1.28 3.94 -8.80
CA ILE A 313 -0.76 2.83 -9.61
C ILE A 313 -1.83 2.23 -10.52
N SER A 314 -3.09 2.16 -10.05
CA SER A 314 -4.20 1.67 -10.90
C SER A 314 -4.50 2.63 -12.06
N ALA A 315 -4.26 3.92 -11.88
CA ALA A 315 -4.42 4.90 -12.94
C ALA A 315 -3.23 4.88 -13.93
N ASP A 316 -2.01 4.77 -13.41
CA ASP A 316 -0.78 4.74 -14.20
C ASP A 316 0.37 4.12 -13.37
N PRO A 317 0.76 2.86 -13.65
CA PRO A 317 1.77 2.16 -12.86
C PRO A 317 3.19 2.71 -13.00
N ALA A 318 3.49 3.44 -14.07
CA ALA A 318 4.80 4.04 -14.31
C ALA A 318 4.95 5.43 -13.66
N ARG A 319 3.85 6.02 -13.21
CA ARG A 319 3.86 7.36 -12.62
C ARG A 319 4.26 7.31 -11.15
N PRO A 320 5.17 8.22 -10.69
CA PRO A 320 5.59 8.25 -9.30
C PRO A 320 4.43 8.51 -8.33
N THR A 321 4.43 7.82 -7.19
CA THR A 321 3.44 8.01 -6.11
C THR A 321 3.72 9.22 -5.22
N GLN A 322 4.86 9.89 -5.41
CA GLN A 322 5.25 11.08 -4.64
C GLN A 322 4.17 12.15 -4.64
N THR A 323 4.12 12.97 -3.58
CA THR A 323 3.09 13.98 -3.30
C THR A 323 1.69 13.43 -3.04
N GLY A 324 1.53 12.10 -2.98
CA GLY A 324 0.26 11.45 -2.66
C GLY A 324 -0.18 11.76 -1.23
N VAL A 325 -1.28 12.50 -1.07
CA VAL A 325 -1.80 12.92 0.24
C VAL A 325 -2.41 11.74 0.99
N LEU A 326 -1.99 11.53 2.24
CA LEU A 326 -2.55 10.56 3.17
C LEU A 326 -3.68 11.22 3.97
N THR A 327 -4.85 11.31 3.35
CA THR A 327 -6.02 11.97 3.97
C THR A 327 -6.40 11.26 5.27
N GLY A 328 -6.55 12.05 6.35
CA GLY A 328 -6.90 11.52 7.68
C GLY A 328 -5.70 11.19 8.57
N VAL A 329 -4.48 11.15 8.03
CA VAL A 329 -3.25 10.97 8.82
C VAL A 329 -2.83 12.32 9.42
N MET A 330 -2.69 12.35 10.73
CA MET A 330 -2.24 13.52 11.48
C MET A 330 -0.70 13.57 11.47
N ALA A 331 -0.15 14.74 11.14
CA ALA A 331 1.30 14.94 11.12
C ALA A 331 1.89 14.93 12.55
N ALA A 332 3.13 14.44 12.65
CA ALA A 332 3.92 14.59 13.87
C ALA A 332 4.16 16.09 14.21
N PRO A 333 4.40 16.43 15.49
CA PRO A 333 4.88 17.75 15.86
C PRO A 333 6.11 18.16 15.04
N SER A 334 6.27 19.44 14.74
CA SER A 334 7.30 19.93 13.83
C SER A 334 8.72 19.57 14.25
N GLU A 335 8.96 19.55 15.55
CA GLU A 335 10.23 19.23 16.20
C GLU A 335 10.59 17.73 16.17
N SER A 336 9.59 16.87 15.97
CA SER A 336 9.75 15.40 15.95
C SER A 336 9.80 14.81 14.54
N ARG A 337 9.70 15.66 13.50
CA ARG A 337 9.71 15.20 12.10
C ARG A 337 11.10 14.87 11.63
N PHE A 338 11.20 13.87 10.76
CA PHE A 338 12.44 13.56 10.08
C PHE A 338 12.90 14.73 9.21
N THR A 339 14.14 15.15 9.39
CA THR A 339 14.80 16.15 8.54
C THR A 339 15.02 15.60 7.13
N THR A 340 15.38 16.45 6.17
CA THR A 340 15.73 15.99 4.81
C THR A 340 16.92 15.01 4.84
N THR A 341 17.89 15.22 5.71
CA THR A 341 19.05 14.32 5.86
C THR A 341 18.62 12.97 6.45
N ASP A 342 17.70 12.97 7.41
CA ASP A 342 17.14 11.74 7.99
C ASP A 342 16.42 10.92 6.93
N ARG A 343 15.54 11.57 6.16
CA ARG A 343 14.80 10.90 5.08
C ARG A 343 15.73 10.36 3.99
N GLN A 344 16.77 11.11 3.61
CA GLN A 344 17.80 10.61 2.69
C GLN A 344 18.46 9.33 3.24
N THR A 345 18.85 9.35 4.52
CA THR A 345 19.43 8.18 5.19
C THR A 345 18.47 6.98 5.19
N LEU A 346 17.18 7.21 5.43
CA LEU A 346 16.16 6.15 5.41
C LEU A 346 16.00 5.55 4.01
N LEU A 347 15.90 6.39 2.98
CA LEU A 347 15.78 5.95 1.58
C LEU A 347 16.99 5.13 1.13
N GLU A 348 18.21 5.52 1.52
CA GLU A 348 19.44 4.78 1.24
C GLU A 348 19.51 3.41 1.93
N ASN A 349 18.66 3.19 2.93
CA ASN A 349 18.60 1.95 3.70
C ASN A 349 17.27 1.19 3.53
N GLY A 350 16.60 1.37 2.40
CA GLY A 350 15.41 0.59 2.00
C GLY A 350 14.14 0.90 2.82
N ILE A 351 14.05 2.11 3.39
CA ILE A 351 12.87 2.58 4.11
C ILE A 351 12.20 3.69 3.31
N ALA A 352 10.95 3.46 2.92
CA ALA A 352 10.11 4.46 2.25
C ALA A 352 9.77 5.61 3.20
N THR A 353 9.71 6.83 2.67
CA THR A 353 9.56 8.03 3.48
C THR A 353 8.28 8.78 3.22
N LEU A 354 7.83 9.45 4.27
CA LEU A 354 6.74 10.42 4.25
C LEU A 354 7.31 11.83 4.38
N THR A 355 6.58 12.80 3.88
CA THR A 355 6.90 14.22 4.10
C THR A 355 5.67 14.97 4.56
N THR A 356 5.86 16.05 5.30
CA THR A 356 4.77 16.89 5.80
C THR A 356 4.93 18.32 5.29
N THR A 357 3.96 18.78 4.53
CA THR A 357 3.90 20.17 4.03
C THR A 357 2.61 20.82 4.52
N SER A 358 2.73 21.96 5.18
CA SER A 358 1.57 22.70 5.74
C SER A 358 0.64 21.82 6.56
N GLY A 359 1.19 20.90 7.36
CA GLY A 359 0.43 19.99 8.23
C GLY A 359 -0.19 18.77 7.49
N THR A 360 0.02 18.65 6.18
CA THR A 360 -0.47 17.53 5.37
C THR A 360 0.63 16.50 5.18
N VAL A 361 0.36 15.25 5.55
CA VAL A 361 1.27 14.11 5.36
C VAL A 361 1.10 13.55 3.94
N MET A 362 2.23 13.33 3.27
CA MET A 362 2.25 12.86 1.89
C MET A 362 3.34 11.78 1.69
N ILE A 363 3.15 10.93 0.70
CA ILE A 363 4.21 10.03 0.21
C ILE A 363 5.34 10.88 -0.36
N GLU A 364 6.59 10.67 0.09
CA GLU A 364 7.76 11.29 -0.50
C GLU A 364 8.39 10.36 -1.54
N ARG A 365 8.73 9.14 -1.15
CA ARG A 365 9.21 8.12 -2.07
C ARG A 365 8.91 6.70 -1.56
N ALA A 366 8.43 5.84 -2.46
CA ALA A 366 8.02 4.48 -2.17
C ALA A 366 9.13 3.48 -2.55
N VAL A 367 10.27 3.53 -1.84
CA VAL A 367 11.34 2.56 -2.08
C VAL A 367 10.97 1.17 -1.57
N THR A 368 11.48 0.15 -2.24
CA THR A 368 11.45 -1.24 -1.74
C THR A 368 12.57 -1.46 -0.73
N THR A 369 12.60 -2.61 -0.09
CA THR A 369 13.74 -2.96 0.78
C THR A 369 14.94 -3.51 0.01
N TYR A 370 14.86 -3.62 -1.31
CA TYR A 370 15.94 -4.11 -2.16
C TYR A 370 17.10 -3.12 -2.24
N GLN A 371 18.29 -3.57 -1.95
CA GLN A 371 19.50 -2.75 -1.89
C GLN A 371 20.69 -3.40 -2.58
N ARG A 372 20.67 -4.73 -2.74
CA ARG A 372 21.80 -5.51 -3.24
C ARG A 372 21.35 -6.62 -4.17
N ASN A 373 22.15 -6.85 -5.23
CA ASN A 373 21.96 -7.97 -6.12
C ASN A 373 22.38 -9.32 -5.48
N SER A 374 22.22 -10.42 -6.22
CA SER A 374 22.58 -11.76 -5.77
C SER A 374 24.09 -11.96 -5.49
N PHE A 375 24.95 -11.06 -5.96
CA PHE A 375 26.39 -11.06 -5.71
C PHE A 375 26.77 -10.23 -4.48
N GLY A 376 25.82 -9.51 -3.88
CA GLY A 376 26.04 -8.64 -2.73
C GLY A 376 26.44 -7.20 -3.08
N ASP A 377 26.54 -6.86 -4.37
CA ASP A 377 26.84 -5.52 -4.83
C ASP A 377 25.61 -4.60 -4.69
N ALA A 378 25.86 -3.31 -4.48
CA ALA A 378 24.79 -2.31 -4.43
C ALA A 378 24.05 -2.27 -5.79
N ASP A 379 22.72 -2.38 -5.75
CA ASP A 379 21.88 -2.43 -6.93
C ASP A 379 20.58 -1.66 -6.70
N ALA A 380 20.20 -0.84 -7.67
CA ALA A 380 19.00 -0.02 -7.64
C ALA A 380 17.92 -0.47 -8.66
N SER A 381 18.07 -1.65 -9.28
CA SER A 381 17.16 -2.14 -10.33
C SER A 381 15.71 -2.23 -9.86
N TYR A 382 15.49 -2.56 -8.59
CA TYR A 382 14.17 -2.67 -7.97
C TYR A 382 13.96 -1.64 -6.86
N LEU A 383 14.61 -0.49 -6.96
CA LEU A 383 14.60 0.53 -5.91
C LEU A 383 13.19 1.04 -5.59
N ASP A 384 12.39 1.34 -6.60
CA ASP A 384 11.05 1.93 -6.43
C ASP A 384 9.95 0.87 -6.59
N SER A 385 8.94 0.87 -5.73
CA SER A 385 7.80 -0.05 -5.79
C SER A 385 7.01 0.09 -7.10
N GLU A 386 6.97 1.28 -7.69
CA GLU A 386 6.34 1.55 -8.97
C GLU A 386 6.98 0.74 -10.11
N THR A 387 8.29 0.46 -10.03
CA THR A 387 8.97 -0.42 -11.00
C THR A 387 8.38 -1.83 -10.97
N MET A 388 8.14 -2.38 -9.76
CA MET A 388 7.52 -3.69 -9.60
C MET A 388 6.10 -3.73 -10.15
N HIS A 389 5.30 -2.71 -9.89
CA HIS A 389 3.95 -2.61 -10.44
C HIS A 389 3.93 -2.43 -11.96
N THR A 390 4.88 -1.67 -12.51
CA THR A 390 5.03 -1.50 -13.96
C THR A 390 5.41 -2.81 -14.64
N LEU A 391 6.35 -3.56 -14.07
CA LEU A 391 6.72 -4.89 -14.56
C LEU A 391 5.53 -5.85 -14.52
N ALA A 392 4.79 -5.89 -13.41
CA ALA A 392 3.58 -6.70 -13.26
C ALA A 392 2.53 -6.34 -14.32
N TYR A 393 2.34 -5.05 -14.59
CA TYR A 393 1.42 -4.57 -15.62
C TYR A 393 1.85 -5.05 -17.02
N VAL A 394 3.12 -4.88 -17.39
CA VAL A 394 3.66 -5.32 -18.69
C VAL A 394 3.49 -6.84 -18.87
N LEU A 395 3.84 -7.63 -17.85
CA LEU A 395 3.71 -9.10 -17.89
C LEU A 395 2.25 -9.54 -18.03
N ARG A 396 1.32 -8.91 -17.31
CA ARG A 396 -0.13 -9.20 -17.46
C ARG A 396 -0.65 -8.88 -18.85
N ARG A 397 -0.26 -7.73 -19.41
CA ARG A 397 -0.65 -7.33 -20.77
C ARG A 397 -0.15 -8.34 -21.80
N MET A 398 1.08 -8.80 -21.65
CA MET A 398 1.64 -9.84 -22.53
C MET A 398 0.93 -11.19 -22.35
N LYS A 399 0.68 -11.62 -21.12
CA LYS A 399 -0.07 -12.84 -20.81
C LYS A 399 -1.47 -12.79 -21.43
N SER A 400 -2.19 -11.68 -21.22
CA SER A 400 -3.54 -11.46 -21.76
C SER A 400 -3.54 -11.54 -23.30
N LEU A 401 -2.62 -10.85 -23.97
CA LEU A 401 -2.47 -10.91 -25.43
C LEU A 401 -2.34 -12.34 -25.94
N ILE A 402 -1.42 -13.09 -25.38
CA ILE A 402 -1.11 -14.44 -25.85
C ILE A 402 -2.25 -15.42 -25.54
N THR A 403 -2.79 -15.39 -24.32
CA THR A 403 -3.85 -16.33 -23.92
C THR A 403 -5.17 -16.05 -24.61
N THR A 404 -5.49 -14.80 -24.91
CA THR A 404 -6.75 -14.45 -25.60
C THR A 404 -6.70 -14.76 -27.08
N LYS A 405 -5.61 -14.40 -27.76
CA LYS A 405 -5.53 -14.57 -29.21
C LYS A 405 -5.06 -15.97 -29.65
N TYR A 406 -4.11 -16.57 -28.93
CA TYR A 406 -3.35 -17.72 -29.43
C TYR A 406 -3.51 -19.03 -28.66
N ALA A 407 -4.36 -19.06 -27.62
CA ALA A 407 -4.56 -20.24 -26.76
C ALA A 407 -4.91 -21.55 -27.53
N ARG A 408 -5.50 -21.44 -28.71
CA ARG A 408 -5.94 -22.57 -29.53
C ARG A 408 -5.26 -22.65 -30.91
N HIS A 409 -4.08 -22.04 -31.04
CA HIS A 409 -3.32 -22.06 -32.29
C HIS A 409 -2.30 -23.20 -32.32
N LYS A 410 -2.08 -23.73 -33.51
CA LYS A 410 -1.00 -24.66 -33.82
C LYS A 410 0.29 -23.87 -34.07
N LEU A 411 1.43 -24.35 -33.63
CA LEU A 411 2.72 -23.71 -33.83
C LEU A 411 3.43 -24.31 -35.08
N ALA A 412 3.73 -23.48 -36.06
CA ALA A 412 4.50 -23.86 -37.25
C ALA A 412 5.80 -23.02 -37.35
N ASN A 413 6.73 -23.48 -38.16
CA ASN A 413 7.93 -22.73 -38.51
C ASN A 413 7.57 -21.58 -39.49
N ASP A 414 8.38 -20.55 -39.48
CA ASP A 414 8.27 -19.47 -40.47
C ASP A 414 8.46 -20.04 -41.89
N GLY A 415 7.72 -19.49 -42.86
CA GLY A 415 7.74 -19.93 -44.23
C GLY A 415 6.89 -21.17 -44.54
N THR A 416 6.23 -21.78 -43.55
CA THR A 416 5.31 -22.92 -43.78
C THR A 416 4.10 -22.44 -44.58
N ARG A 417 3.72 -23.16 -45.62
CA ARG A 417 2.53 -22.89 -46.44
C ARG A 417 1.31 -23.61 -45.88
N TYR A 418 0.27 -22.85 -45.57
CA TYR A 418 -0.99 -23.36 -45.09
C TYR A 418 -2.17 -22.59 -45.69
N GLY A 419 -3.35 -23.22 -45.74
CA GLY A 419 -4.56 -22.59 -46.30
C GLY A 419 -5.06 -21.43 -45.45
N ALA A 420 -5.82 -20.53 -46.04
CA ALA A 420 -6.44 -19.42 -45.34
C ALA A 420 -7.38 -19.89 -44.23
N GLY A 421 -7.48 -19.18 -43.13
CA GLY A 421 -8.36 -19.49 -41.99
C GLY A 421 -7.85 -20.59 -41.06
N GLN A 422 -6.64 -21.11 -41.25
CA GLN A 422 -6.06 -22.07 -40.30
C GLN A 422 -5.53 -21.32 -39.06
N ALA A 423 -5.90 -21.83 -37.86
CA ALA A 423 -5.40 -21.34 -36.58
C ALA A 423 -3.94 -21.78 -36.36
N ILE A 424 -3.01 -21.12 -37.06
CA ILE A 424 -1.57 -21.39 -37.04
C ILE A 424 -0.82 -20.10 -36.69
N VAL A 425 0.13 -20.22 -35.80
CA VAL A 425 1.06 -19.15 -35.40
C VAL A 425 2.47 -19.56 -35.66
N THR A 426 3.32 -18.61 -36.01
CA THR A 426 4.77 -18.81 -36.21
C THR A 426 5.57 -17.83 -35.35
N PRO A 427 6.87 -18.05 -35.12
CA PRO A 427 7.71 -17.10 -34.38
C PRO A 427 7.61 -15.66 -34.89
N SER A 428 7.59 -15.44 -36.21
CA SER A 428 7.49 -14.13 -36.82
C SER A 428 6.13 -13.46 -36.55
N VAL A 429 5.04 -14.21 -36.49
CA VAL A 429 3.71 -13.69 -36.13
C VAL A 429 3.70 -13.21 -34.68
N ILE A 430 4.18 -14.02 -33.73
CA ILE A 430 4.28 -13.63 -32.32
C ILE A 430 5.22 -12.43 -32.16
N ARG A 431 6.34 -12.40 -32.86
CA ARG A 431 7.22 -11.23 -32.84
C ARG A 431 6.50 -9.96 -33.29
N GLY A 432 5.69 -10.03 -34.34
CA GLY A 432 4.88 -8.91 -34.82
C GLY A 432 3.86 -8.42 -33.77
N GLU A 433 3.19 -9.35 -33.09
CA GLU A 433 2.24 -9.05 -32.01
C GLU A 433 2.91 -8.41 -30.79
N LEU A 434 4.08 -8.92 -30.38
CA LEU A 434 4.83 -8.33 -29.26
C LEU A 434 5.35 -6.94 -29.57
N VAL A 435 5.77 -6.67 -30.81
CA VAL A 435 6.14 -5.31 -31.26
C VAL A 435 4.91 -4.40 -31.27
N ALA A 436 3.75 -4.90 -31.70
CA ALA A 436 2.51 -4.12 -31.65
C ALA A 436 2.07 -3.82 -30.22
N LEU A 437 2.15 -4.79 -29.30
CA LEU A 437 1.91 -4.58 -27.87
C LEU A 437 2.87 -3.54 -27.30
N TYR A 438 4.17 -3.67 -27.60
CA TYR A 438 5.17 -2.72 -27.10
C TYR A 438 4.89 -1.29 -27.53
N ARG A 439 4.50 -1.06 -28.80
CA ARG A 439 4.09 0.26 -29.29
C ARG A 439 2.84 0.80 -28.59
N GLN A 440 1.91 -0.06 -28.19
CA GLN A 440 0.75 0.37 -27.38
C GLN A 440 1.20 0.78 -25.97
N LEU A 441 2.13 0.04 -25.35
CA LEU A 441 2.70 0.38 -24.04
C LEU A 441 3.50 1.70 -24.13
N GLU A 442 4.26 1.91 -25.21
CA GLU A 442 4.99 3.16 -25.48
C GLU A 442 4.04 4.34 -25.63
N LEU A 443 2.97 4.17 -26.42
CA LEU A 443 1.93 5.20 -26.57
C LEU A 443 1.23 5.54 -25.25
N SER A 444 1.15 4.57 -24.33
CA SER A 444 0.60 4.76 -22.98
C SER A 444 1.63 5.30 -21.98
N GLY A 445 2.88 5.55 -22.39
CA GLY A 445 3.94 6.07 -21.53
C GLY A 445 4.48 5.08 -20.48
N ILE A 446 4.34 3.80 -20.72
CA ILE A 446 4.82 2.73 -19.82
C ILE A 446 6.25 2.30 -20.16
N VAL A 447 6.56 2.25 -21.45
CA VAL A 447 7.88 1.89 -21.99
C VAL A 447 8.32 2.93 -23.01
N GLU A 448 9.60 2.93 -23.37
CA GLU A 448 10.17 3.80 -24.39
C GLU A 448 11.04 3.01 -25.38
N ASN A 449 11.57 3.65 -26.44
CA ASN A 449 12.52 3.09 -27.39
C ASN A 449 12.03 1.84 -28.15
N ALA A 450 10.81 1.87 -28.72
CA ALA A 450 10.22 0.72 -29.44
C ALA A 450 11.08 0.19 -30.59
N ASP A 451 11.82 1.03 -31.30
CA ASP A 451 12.68 0.59 -32.39
C ASP A 451 13.92 -0.18 -31.88
N LEU A 452 14.47 0.22 -30.75
CA LEU A 452 15.56 -0.49 -30.07
C LEU A 452 15.06 -1.83 -29.49
N PHE A 453 13.91 -1.79 -28.82
CA PHE A 453 13.24 -3.01 -28.37
C PHE A 453 13.07 -4.04 -29.48
N LYS A 454 12.60 -3.61 -30.67
CA LYS A 454 12.43 -4.50 -31.84
C LYS A 454 13.72 -5.17 -32.28
N GLN A 455 14.88 -4.53 -32.09
CA GLN A 455 16.18 -5.10 -32.45
C GLN A 455 16.57 -6.23 -31.48
N TYR A 456 16.32 -6.04 -30.17
CA TYR A 456 16.70 -6.99 -29.12
C TYR A 456 15.64 -8.05 -28.81
N LEU A 457 14.40 -7.89 -29.30
CA LEU A 457 13.36 -8.90 -29.17
C LEU A 457 13.74 -10.18 -29.92
N ILE A 458 13.89 -11.29 -29.20
CA ILE A 458 14.10 -12.61 -29.77
C ILE A 458 12.84 -13.45 -29.57
N VAL A 459 12.38 -14.09 -30.64
CA VAL A 459 11.25 -15.02 -30.61
C VAL A 459 11.64 -16.22 -31.46
N GLU A 460 11.78 -17.38 -30.83
CA GLU A 460 12.25 -18.58 -31.49
C GLU A 460 11.49 -19.83 -31.02
N ARG A 461 11.39 -20.81 -31.89
CA ARG A 461 10.83 -22.11 -31.51
C ARG A 461 11.89 -22.89 -30.77
N ASN A 462 11.51 -23.46 -29.61
CA ASN A 462 12.43 -24.24 -28.81
C ASN A 462 12.92 -25.48 -29.58
N ALA A 463 14.22 -25.75 -29.51
CA ALA A 463 14.85 -26.85 -30.24
C ALA A 463 14.46 -28.23 -29.69
N ASP A 464 14.29 -28.34 -28.37
CA ASP A 464 14.03 -29.59 -27.68
C ASP A 464 12.52 -29.89 -27.54
N ASN A 465 11.70 -28.82 -27.51
CA ASN A 465 10.25 -28.95 -27.40
C ASN A 465 9.55 -28.25 -28.58
N PRO A 466 9.10 -28.98 -29.60
CA PRO A 466 8.47 -28.37 -30.77
C PRO A 466 7.14 -27.66 -30.53
N ASN A 467 6.55 -27.83 -29.35
CA ASN A 467 5.31 -27.14 -28.94
C ASN A 467 5.57 -25.87 -28.11
N ARG A 468 6.83 -25.46 -27.94
CA ARG A 468 7.25 -24.34 -27.13
C ARG A 468 7.85 -23.22 -27.99
N LEU A 469 7.48 -21.98 -27.65
CA LEU A 469 8.09 -20.78 -28.20
C LEU A 469 8.82 -20.04 -27.06
N ASP A 470 10.08 -19.74 -27.27
CA ASP A 470 10.91 -19.00 -26.33
C ASP A 470 11.00 -17.54 -26.76
N VAL A 471 10.88 -16.63 -25.78
CA VAL A 471 10.85 -15.19 -26.02
C VAL A 471 11.78 -14.49 -25.04
N LEU A 472 12.73 -13.72 -25.56
CA LEU A 472 13.45 -12.69 -24.81
C LEU A 472 12.78 -11.35 -25.07
N PHE A 473 12.11 -10.82 -24.04
CA PHE A 473 11.36 -9.58 -24.09
C PHE A 473 12.04 -8.53 -23.19
N PRO A 474 12.88 -7.63 -23.70
CA PRO A 474 13.64 -6.65 -22.93
C PRO A 474 12.92 -5.29 -22.90
N PRO A 475 11.98 -5.04 -21.99
CA PRO A 475 11.30 -3.74 -21.93
C PRO A 475 12.24 -2.66 -21.40
N ASP A 476 12.22 -1.51 -22.05
CA ASP A 476 12.84 -0.27 -21.57
C ASP A 476 11.74 0.57 -20.90
N LEU A 477 11.74 0.58 -19.55
CA LEU A 477 10.68 1.24 -18.80
C LEU A 477 10.90 2.75 -18.78
N VAL A 478 9.82 3.54 -18.93
CA VAL A 478 9.90 5.01 -18.79
C VAL A 478 10.36 5.36 -17.38
N ASN A 479 11.41 6.19 -17.30
CA ASN A 479 11.97 6.65 -16.04
C ASN A 479 11.12 7.74 -15.40
N GLN A 480 11.16 7.82 -14.07
CA GLN A 480 10.40 8.77 -13.29
C GLN A 480 11.22 10.03 -13.01
N LEU A 481 10.66 11.22 -13.23
CA LEU A 481 11.30 12.47 -12.83
C LEU A 481 11.23 12.63 -11.31
N ARG A 482 12.28 12.17 -10.62
CA ARG A 482 12.39 12.24 -9.15
C ARG A 482 13.14 13.48 -8.67
N ILE A 483 14.16 13.91 -9.40
CA ILE A 483 15.03 15.01 -9.00
C ILE A 483 15.15 15.99 -10.14
N PHE A 484 14.81 17.24 -9.87
CA PHE A 484 15.06 18.36 -10.78
C PHE A 484 16.14 19.25 -10.18
N ALA A 485 17.36 19.13 -10.70
CA ALA A 485 18.51 19.88 -10.21
C ALA A 485 18.77 21.11 -11.09
N VAL A 486 18.90 22.28 -10.50
CA VAL A 486 19.16 23.54 -11.19
C VAL A 486 20.39 24.23 -10.61
N LEU A 487 21.32 24.58 -11.49
CA LEU A 487 22.39 25.52 -11.17
C LEU A 487 21.95 26.92 -11.65
N ASN A 488 21.50 27.76 -10.73
CA ASN A 488 21.10 29.13 -11.04
C ASN A 488 22.32 30.07 -10.93
N GLN A 489 22.84 30.48 -12.07
CA GLN A 489 23.87 31.50 -12.16
C GLN A 489 23.23 32.83 -12.55
N PHE A 490 22.95 33.70 -11.59
CA PHE A 490 22.46 35.03 -11.88
C PHE A 490 23.62 36.00 -12.13
N ARG A 491 23.36 37.01 -12.96
CA ARG A 491 24.28 38.14 -13.19
C ARG A 491 23.52 39.45 -12.98
N LEU A 492 24.17 40.39 -12.34
CA LEU A 492 23.62 41.75 -12.19
C LEU A 492 23.75 42.56 -13.49
N GLN A 493 24.76 42.24 -14.32
CA GLN A 493 25.01 42.89 -15.59
C GLN A 493 25.70 41.88 -16.53
N TYR A 494 25.33 41.87 -17.79
CA TYR A 494 26.11 41.22 -18.84
C TYR A 494 27.20 42.19 -19.30
N ALA A 495 28.38 41.67 -19.60
CA ALA A 495 29.41 42.46 -20.25
C ALA A 495 28.89 42.90 -21.64
N GLU A 496 28.96 44.19 -21.94
CA GLU A 496 28.75 44.66 -23.29
C GLU A 496 29.93 44.12 -24.16
N GLU A 497 29.60 43.55 -25.33
CA GLU A 497 30.59 43.12 -26.33
C GLU A 497 31.22 44.31 -27.01
#